data_ff5ae6b7bb7662ab60d6d1b9a8d0d6cd
#
_entry.id   ff5ae6b7bb7662ab60d6d1b9a8d0d6cd
#
_cell.length_a   1.000
_cell.length_b   1.000
_cell.length_c   1.000
_cell.angle_alpha   90.00
_cell.angle_beta   90.00
_cell.angle_gamma   90.00
#
_symmetry.space_group_name_H-M   'P 1'
#
loop_
_entity.id
_entity.type
_entity.pdbx_description
1 polymer ?
#
loop_
_entity_poly.entity_id
_entity_poly.type
_entity_poly.pdbx_seq_one_letter_code
_entity_poly.pdbx_strand_id
1 'polypeptide(L)'
;MRTAQRNISASVITALIGIVAVLIATPMIIDHVGKAAYGVWTVSMAIVIYIGIVEAGMAPAVQRYIAVARGADDHAGAARVFWSTLTFYLSIGLIAALVIELLAPQIAGLFDFPGGLEQQAIELLRIVGLAVPLGLAMAALANLLQGQGRFRSIAVTAALGSVGYLAAVVLLVGSGATLAELGWAVIAQQVVLLVSRAVLAAGTLRVRPGFVSGEEAVAIAGLSARLQLSVASLIINGQSDRVVAGLVARPAVVGEVGIASQLAESGRLVAAAPLVPIFNRFASLQQPSEEASLHRVFAKVDRLWITAAIGATLIGVAVAPSLISGWLGSGFALAGAFAAMLVAAYGSNLLFGVRISYLRASGNAGLEARLAVLLIALNLALTVPLAIAFGATGVVAGTLVAYLIAGAWFALRFGGYAPETARVPVATLVIAVLWGVLFALLGGLLAAVAASAIAAGWALPVIGLVTALAWGGYLACALRVAPTPGGVRRWRAEFEAQLGARAESTTQSP
;
A
#
# COMPACT_ATOMS: atom_id res chain seq x y z
N MET A 1 26.48 1.39 -0.95
CA MET A 1 25.64 0.77 -2.02
C MET A 1 25.18 -0.65 -1.68
N ARG A 2 26.03 -1.61 -1.34
CA ARG A 2 25.62 -3.02 -1.05
C ARG A 2 24.57 -3.14 0.07
N THR A 3 24.67 -2.32 1.13
CA THR A 3 23.71 -2.34 2.26
C THR A 3 22.32 -1.82 1.85
N ALA A 4 22.25 -0.76 1.04
CA ALA A 4 20.98 -0.21 0.56
C ALA A 4 20.28 -1.19 -0.39
N GLN A 5 21.01 -1.82 -1.31
CA GLN A 5 20.47 -2.85 -2.21
C GLN A 5 19.95 -4.07 -1.43
N ARG A 6 20.68 -4.52 -0.41
CA ARG A 6 20.23 -5.64 0.46
C ARG A 6 18.96 -5.30 1.25
N ASN A 7 18.80 -4.04 1.68
CA ASN A 7 17.59 -3.60 2.39
C ASN A 7 16.39 -3.52 1.46
N ILE A 8 16.55 -3.01 0.23
CA ILE A 8 15.49 -2.96 -0.78
C ILE A 8 15.04 -4.38 -1.14
N SER A 9 15.98 -5.28 -1.41
CA SER A 9 15.66 -6.68 -1.73
C SER A 9 14.90 -7.38 -0.59
N ALA A 10 15.32 -7.15 0.67
CA ALA A 10 14.64 -7.71 1.82
C ALA A 10 13.20 -7.17 1.96
N SER A 11 12.97 -5.87 1.73
CA SER A 11 11.64 -5.28 1.79
C SER A 11 10.71 -5.81 0.70
N VAL A 12 11.21 -5.99 -0.53
CA VAL A 12 10.44 -6.55 -1.65
C VAL A 12 10.07 -8.02 -1.37
N ILE A 13 11.02 -8.84 -0.93
CA ILE A 13 10.76 -10.25 -0.59
C ILE A 13 9.71 -10.34 0.53
N THR A 14 9.80 -9.49 1.53
CA THR A 14 8.83 -9.47 2.64
C THR A 14 7.43 -9.07 2.17
N ALA A 15 7.33 -8.05 1.31
CA ALA A 15 6.04 -7.66 0.72
C ALA A 15 5.42 -8.81 -0.08
N LEU A 16 6.23 -9.55 -0.84
CA LEU A 16 5.78 -10.74 -1.58
C LEU A 16 5.29 -11.85 -0.63
N ILE A 17 5.99 -12.11 0.48
CA ILE A 17 5.54 -13.09 1.49
C ILE A 17 4.18 -12.69 2.06
N GLY A 18 3.98 -11.39 2.38
CA GLY A 18 2.70 -10.89 2.86
C GLY A 18 1.58 -11.07 1.84
N ILE A 19 1.82 -10.74 0.57
CA ILE A 19 0.86 -10.91 -0.52
C ILE A 19 0.51 -12.40 -0.69
N VAL A 20 1.50 -13.28 -0.71
CA VAL A 20 1.28 -14.73 -0.85
C VAL A 20 0.47 -15.26 0.33
N ALA A 21 0.77 -14.84 1.57
CA ALA A 21 0.00 -15.26 2.74
C ALA A 21 -1.48 -14.89 2.62
N VAL A 22 -1.78 -13.67 2.17
CA VAL A 22 -3.18 -13.23 1.94
C VAL A 22 -3.82 -13.97 0.77
N LEU A 23 -3.10 -14.18 -0.33
CA LEU A 23 -3.60 -14.93 -1.49
C LEU A 23 -3.98 -16.38 -1.13
N ILE A 24 -3.30 -16.99 -0.16
CA ILE A 24 -3.63 -18.33 0.34
C ILE A 24 -4.75 -18.28 1.39
N ALA A 25 -4.69 -17.33 2.33
CA ALA A 25 -5.66 -17.23 3.42
C ALA A 25 -7.07 -16.86 2.93
N THR A 26 -7.18 -15.97 1.94
CA THR A 26 -8.48 -15.46 1.46
C THR A 26 -9.40 -16.57 0.93
N PRO A 27 -9.00 -17.44 -0.02
CA PRO A 27 -9.87 -18.55 -0.44
C PRO A 27 -10.21 -19.50 0.70
N MET A 28 -9.26 -19.80 1.59
CA MET A 28 -9.51 -20.68 2.74
C MET A 28 -10.59 -20.10 3.67
N ILE A 29 -10.55 -18.80 3.95
CA ILE A 29 -11.57 -18.13 4.77
C ILE A 29 -12.91 -18.16 4.03
N ILE A 30 -12.94 -17.80 2.74
CA ILE A 30 -14.19 -17.74 1.95
C ILE A 30 -14.84 -19.12 1.82
N ASP A 31 -14.06 -20.16 1.55
CA ASP A 31 -14.56 -21.54 1.41
C ASP A 31 -15.11 -22.05 2.75
N HIS A 32 -14.55 -21.59 3.86
CA HIS A 32 -14.96 -22.01 5.21
C HIS A 32 -16.21 -21.28 5.71
N VAL A 33 -16.24 -19.93 5.65
CA VAL A 33 -17.34 -19.15 6.21
C VAL A 33 -18.35 -18.63 5.18
N GLY A 34 -18.03 -18.74 3.88
CA GLY A 34 -18.86 -18.26 2.79
C GLY A 34 -18.67 -16.77 2.48
N LYS A 35 -19.15 -16.37 1.29
CA LYS A 35 -18.97 -15.01 0.75
C LYS A 35 -19.62 -13.91 1.63
N ALA A 36 -20.81 -14.17 2.19
CA ALA A 36 -21.51 -13.19 2.99
C ALA A 36 -20.75 -12.89 4.29
N ALA A 37 -20.27 -13.91 4.99
CA ALA A 37 -19.46 -13.76 6.18
C ALA A 37 -18.11 -13.09 5.87
N TYR A 38 -17.50 -13.38 4.72
CA TYR A 38 -16.30 -12.67 4.27
C TYR A 38 -16.57 -11.17 4.01
N GLY A 39 -17.78 -10.79 3.60
CA GLY A 39 -18.19 -9.39 3.49
C GLY A 39 -18.21 -8.69 4.86
N VAL A 40 -18.75 -9.36 5.88
CA VAL A 40 -18.70 -8.89 7.27
C VAL A 40 -17.25 -8.72 7.74
N TRP A 41 -16.40 -9.71 7.49
CA TRP A 41 -14.96 -9.61 7.74
C TRP A 41 -14.34 -8.36 7.11
N THR A 42 -14.63 -8.13 5.82
CA THR A 42 -14.09 -7.00 5.05
C THR A 42 -14.42 -5.65 5.68
N VAL A 43 -15.69 -5.45 6.09
CA VAL A 43 -16.13 -4.20 6.76
C VAL A 43 -15.47 -4.07 8.12
N SER A 44 -15.49 -5.12 8.93
CA SER A 44 -14.91 -5.10 10.28
C SER A 44 -13.43 -4.76 10.26
N MET A 45 -12.68 -5.34 9.32
CA MET A 45 -11.25 -5.01 9.14
C MET A 45 -11.06 -3.56 8.69
N ALA A 46 -11.89 -3.03 7.79
CA ALA A 46 -11.79 -1.65 7.33
C ALA A 46 -11.98 -0.65 8.48
N ILE A 47 -12.93 -0.90 9.37
CA ILE A 47 -13.19 -0.05 10.54
C ILE A 47 -11.95 0.00 11.46
N VAL A 48 -11.34 -1.15 11.74
CA VAL A 48 -10.15 -1.22 12.61
C VAL A 48 -8.95 -0.53 11.97
N ILE A 49 -8.77 -0.64 10.65
CA ILE A 49 -7.66 0.01 9.92
C ILE A 49 -7.74 1.54 10.02
N TYR A 50 -8.93 2.14 10.10
CA TYR A 50 -9.04 3.60 10.27
C TYR A 50 -8.34 4.12 11.54
N ILE A 51 -8.26 3.33 12.59
CA ILE A 51 -7.56 3.72 13.81
C ILE A 51 -6.04 3.87 13.58
N GLY A 52 -5.51 3.13 12.62
CA GLY A 52 -4.11 3.23 12.19
C GLY A 52 -3.73 4.59 11.59
N ILE A 53 -4.69 5.48 11.28
CA ILE A 53 -4.43 6.85 10.82
C ILE A 53 -3.56 7.61 11.84
N VAL A 54 -3.81 7.42 13.13
CA VAL A 54 -3.07 8.09 14.20
C VAL A 54 -1.59 7.72 14.17
N GLU A 55 -1.31 6.43 14.05
CA GLU A 55 0.07 5.90 13.99
C GLU A 55 0.78 6.39 12.72
N ALA A 56 0.14 6.23 11.58
CA ALA A 56 0.76 6.44 10.28
C ALA A 56 1.23 7.90 10.07
N GLY A 57 0.54 8.89 10.64
CA GLY A 57 0.97 10.29 10.62
C GLY A 57 2.12 10.60 11.58
N MET A 58 2.23 9.87 12.69
CA MET A 58 3.29 10.09 13.68
C MET A 58 4.59 9.35 13.34
N ALA A 59 4.50 8.21 12.64
CA ALA A 59 5.63 7.33 12.39
C ALA A 59 6.88 8.05 11.81
N PRO A 60 6.79 8.89 10.76
CA PRO A 60 7.96 9.56 10.21
C PRO A 60 8.61 10.56 11.18
N ALA A 61 7.80 11.24 12.00
CA ALA A 61 8.31 12.15 13.01
C ALA A 61 9.10 11.41 14.09
N VAL A 62 8.50 10.36 14.67
CA VAL A 62 9.12 9.51 15.69
C VAL A 62 10.42 8.89 15.17
N GLN A 63 10.40 8.33 13.96
CA GLN A 63 11.58 7.74 13.32
C GLN A 63 12.71 8.77 13.16
N ARG A 64 12.38 10.01 12.76
CA ARG A 64 13.36 11.09 12.63
C ARG A 64 14.01 11.44 13.96
N TYR A 65 13.22 11.63 15.03
CA TYR A 65 13.77 11.98 16.35
C TYR A 65 14.66 10.85 16.91
N ILE A 66 14.27 9.60 16.74
CA ILE A 66 15.10 8.44 17.10
C ILE A 66 16.38 8.39 16.27
N ALA A 67 16.31 8.69 14.97
CA ALA A 67 17.50 8.70 14.10
C ALA A 67 18.47 9.84 14.48
N VAL A 68 17.97 11.01 14.88
CA VAL A 68 18.79 12.13 15.37
C VAL A 68 19.47 11.76 16.68
N ALA A 69 18.74 11.21 17.65
CA ALA A 69 19.31 10.74 18.92
C ALA A 69 20.39 9.68 18.70
N ARG A 70 20.16 8.73 17.77
CA ARG A 70 21.16 7.75 17.39
C ARG A 70 22.42 8.39 16.78
N GLY A 71 22.25 9.38 15.91
CA GLY A 71 23.38 10.11 15.30
C GLY A 71 24.25 10.85 16.32
N ALA A 72 23.65 11.25 17.45
CA ALA A 72 24.32 11.89 18.59
C ALA A 72 24.79 10.90 19.67
N ASP A 73 24.65 9.57 19.42
CA ASP A 73 24.91 8.49 20.40
C ASP A 73 24.11 8.61 21.72
N ASP A 74 22.99 9.36 21.68
CA ASP A 74 22.08 9.56 22.80
C ASP A 74 21.06 8.40 22.89
N HIS A 75 21.49 7.29 23.46
CA HIS A 75 20.62 6.13 23.71
C HIS A 75 19.46 6.44 24.66
N ALA A 76 19.68 7.36 25.62
CA ALA A 76 18.64 7.77 26.57
C ALA A 76 17.57 8.63 25.86
N GLY A 77 17.95 9.53 24.96
CA GLY A 77 17.05 10.31 24.13
C GLY A 77 16.18 9.44 23.21
N ALA A 78 16.81 8.47 22.54
CA ALA A 78 16.05 7.50 21.73
C ALA A 78 15.06 6.69 22.57
N ALA A 79 15.41 6.29 23.78
CA ALA A 79 14.52 5.59 24.71
C ALA A 79 13.38 6.50 25.21
N ARG A 80 13.64 7.77 25.54
CA ARG A 80 12.58 8.74 25.91
C ARG A 80 11.55 8.89 24.81
N VAL A 81 11.97 9.11 23.56
CA VAL A 81 11.06 9.20 22.41
C VAL A 81 10.24 7.93 22.27
N PHE A 82 10.87 6.77 22.36
CA PHE A 82 10.18 5.47 22.27
C PHE A 82 9.13 5.29 23.37
N TRP A 83 9.48 5.48 24.65
CA TRP A 83 8.56 5.28 25.76
C TRP A 83 7.39 6.25 25.73
N SER A 84 7.63 7.52 25.36
CA SER A 84 6.56 8.49 25.16
C SER A 84 5.61 8.09 24.03
N THR A 85 6.16 7.64 22.90
CA THR A 85 5.37 7.17 21.76
C THR A 85 4.57 5.92 22.13
N LEU A 86 5.18 4.95 22.81
CA LEU A 86 4.51 3.73 23.24
C LEU A 86 3.35 4.03 24.19
N THR A 87 3.58 4.90 25.19
CA THR A 87 2.53 5.30 26.14
C THR A 87 1.37 5.97 25.43
N PHE A 88 1.66 6.92 24.53
CA PHE A 88 0.64 7.61 23.74
C PHE A 88 -0.15 6.62 22.86
N TYR A 89 0.54 5.71 22.16
CA TYR A 89 -0.10 4.71 21.30
C TYR A 89 -0.93 3.71 22.09
N LEU A 90 -0.45 3.25 23.23
CA LEU A 90 -1.22 2.37 24.12
C LEU A 90 -2.46 3.07 24.66
N SER A 91 -2.34 4.34 25.10
CA SER A 91 -3.48 5.10 25.60
C SER A 91 -4.57 5.23 24.54
N ILE A 92 -4.22 5.66 23.33
CA ILE A 92 -5.18 5.77 22.21
C ILE A 92 -5.72 4.38 21.83
N GLY A 93 -4.85 3.37 21.76
CA GLY A 93 -5.25 2.01 21.41
C GLY A 93 -6.23 1.41 22.38
N LEU A 94 -6.03 1.60 23.69
CA LEU A 94 -6.95 1.14 24.73
C LEU A 94 -8.27 1.90 24.69
N ILE A 95 -8.24 3.23 24.48
CA ILE A 95 -9.46 4.03 24.31
C ILE A 95 -10.24 3.54 23.08
N ALA A 96 -9.55 3.34 21.94
CA ALA A 96 -10.18 2.85 20.73
C ALA A 96 -10.76 1.45 20.90
N ALA A 97 -10.04 0.53 21.56
CA ALA A 97 -10.54 -0.81 21.87
C ALA A 97 -11.79 -0.75 22.76
N LEU A 98 -11.78 0.11 23.78
CA LEU A 98 -12.96 0.32 24.65
C LEU A 98 -14.14 0.90 23.87
N VAL A 99 -13.90 1.87 22.99
CA VAL A 99 -14.95 2.44 22.13
C VAL A 99 -15.53 1.38 21.20
N ILE A 100 -14.69 0.54 20.58
CA ILE A 100 -15.18 -0.57 19.75
C ILE A 100 -15.97 -1.58 20.60
N GLU A 101 -15.48 -1.96 21.77
CA GLU A 101 -16.17 -2.90 22.65
C GLU A 101 -17.59 -2.42 23.02
N LEU A 102 -17.71 -1.12 23.38
CA LEU A 102 -18.98 -0.52 23.78
C LEU A 102 -19.92 -0.28 22.59
N LEU A 103 -19.38 0.12 21.45
CA LEU A 103 -20.16 0.49 20.26
C LEU A 103 -20.28 -0.63 19.22
N ALA A 104 -19.70 -1.82 19.45
CA ALA A 104 -19.77 -2.93 18.49
C ALA A 104 -21.21 -3.27 18.04
N PRO A 105 -22.23 -3.33 18.92
CA PRO A 105 -23.61 -3.56 18.48
C PRO A 105 -24.15 -2.44 17.60
N GLN A 106 -23.89 -1.17 17.96
CA GLN A 106 -24.35 -0.02 17.18
C GLN A 106 -23.65 0.05 15.83
N ILE A 107 -22.34 -0.26 15.81
CA ILE A 107 -21.56 -0.32 14.57
C ILE A 107 -22.08 -1.44 13.67
N ALA A 108 -22.28 -2.65 14.19
CA ALA A 108 -22.82 -3.76 13.41
C ALA A 108 -24.22 -3.47 12.87
N GLY A 109 -25.08 -2.84 13.68
CA GLY A 109 -26.45 -2.45 13.29
C GLY A 109 -26.54 -1.39 12.18
N LEU A 110 -25.42 -0.68 11.86
CA LEU A 110 -25.38 0.24 10.72
C LEU A 110 -25.38 -0.49 9.37
N PHE A 111 -24.99 -1.76 9.34
CA PHE A 111 -24.70 -2.49 8.10
C PHE A 111 -25.76 -3.51 7.68
N ASP A 112 -26.88 -3.60 8.40
CA ASP A 112 -28.02 -4.49 8.11
C ASP A 112 -27.60 -5.92 7.71
N PHE A 113 -26.77 -6.56 8.54
CA PHE A 113 -26.29 -7.90 8.28
C PHE A 113 -27.39 -8.95 8.49
N PRO A 114 -27.67 -9.82 7.50
CA PRO A 114 -28.77 -10.78 7.58
C PRO A 114 -28.47 -11.94 8.52
N GLY A 115 -29.52 -12.46 9.19
CA GLY A 115 -29.44 -13.68 10.02
C GLY A 115 -28.45 -13.54 11.18
N GLY A 116 -27.79 -14.63 11.55
CA GLY A 116 -26.82 -14.65 12.66
C GLY A 116 -25.48 -13.93 12.38
N LEU A 117 -25.33 -13.28 11.21
CA LEU A 117 -24.08 -12.58 10.85
C LEU A 117 -23.88 -11.28 11.65
N GLU A 118 -24.94 -10.64 12.09
CA GLU A 118 -24.84 -9.44 12.96
C GLU A 118 -24.15 -9.78 14.29
N GLN A 119 -24.58 -10.87 14.94
CA GLN A 119 -23.95 -11.31 16.18
C GLN A 119 -22.47 -11.67 15.97
N GLN A 120 -22.16 -12.36 14.87
CA GLN A 120 -20.77 -12.69 14.52
C GLN A 120 -19.95 -11.45 14.19
N ALA A 121 -20.56 -10.41 13.60
CA ALA A 121 -19.91 -9.12 13.35
C ALA A 121 -19.57 -8.40 14.66
N ILE A 122 -20.49 -8.40 15.63
CA ILE A 122 -20.28 -7.83 16.97
C ILE A 122 -19.10 -8.51 17.65
N GLU A 123 -19.12 -9.84 17.67
CA GLU A 123 -18.05 -10.64 18.29
C GLU A 123 -16.71 -10.44 17.58
N LEU A 124 -16.71 -10.44 16.24
CA LEU A 124 -15.51 -10.17 15.44
C LEU A 124 -14.95 -8.77 15.74
N LEU A 125 -15.79 -7.73 15.76
CA LEU A 125 -15.36 -6.36 16.08
C LEU A 125 -14.72 -6.28 17.46
N ARG A 126 -15.28 -6.96 18.46
CA ARG A 126 -14.71 -7.03 19.81
C ARG A 126 -13.34 -7.71 19.81
N ILE A 127 -13.22 -8.86 19.16
CA ILE A 127 -11.94 -9.58 19.07
C ILE A 127 -10.89 -8.73 18.35
N VAL A 128 -11.21 -8.19 17.15
CA VAL A 128 -10.23 -7.39 16.40
C VAL A 128 -9.98 -6.01 17.03
N GLY A 129 -10.92 -5.50 17.83
CA GLY A 129 -10.74 -4.34 18.69
C GLY A 129 -9.57 -4.51 19.66
N LEU A 130 -9.40 -5.70 20.22
CA LEU A 130 -8.25 -6.04 21.08
C LEU A 130 -6.92 -6.05 20.31
N ALA A 131 -6.94 -6.24 18.98
CA ALA A 131 -5.74 -6.14 18.18
C ALA A 131 -5.22 -4.70 18.05
N VAL A 132 -6.06 -3.68 18.28
CA VAL A 132 -5.69 -2.27 18.10
C VAL A 132 -4.55 -1.83 19.04
N PRO A 133 -4.63 -1.99 20.37
CA PRO A 133 -3.52 -1.61 21.25
C PRO A 133 -2.26 -2.45 20.99
N LEU A 134 -2.40 -3.73 20.62
CA LEU A 134 -1.27 -4.57 20.23
C LEU A 134 -0.61 -4.06 18.96
N GLY A 135 -1.41 -3.70 17.95
CA GLY A 135 -0.95 -3.14 16.69
C GLY A 135 -0.20 -1.82 16.87
N LEU A 136 -0.72 -0.92 17.71
CA LEU A 136 -0.07 0.35 18.01
C LEU A 136 1.22 0.16 18.82
N ALA A 137 1.25 -0.77 19.78
CA ALA A 137 2.49 -1.11 20.50
C ALA A 137 3.55 -1.70 19.57
N MET A 138 3.14 -2.59 18.68
CA MET A 138 3.99 -3.17 17.63
C MET A 138 4.52 -2.09 16.67
N ALA A 139 3.70 -1.07 16.32
CA ALA A 139 4.10 0.05 15.50
C ALA A 139 5.14 0.95 16.19
N ALA A 140 5.01 1.19 17.50
CA ALA A 140 6.03 1.91 18.26
C ALA A 140 7.40 1.22 18.20
N LEU A 141 7.44 -0.13 18.34
CA LEU A 141 8.66 -0.92 18.17
C LEU A 141 9.18 -0.88 16.72
N ALA A 142 8.28 -0.86 15.72
CA ALA A 142 8.68 -0.70 14.34
C ALA A 142 9.36 0.65 14.11
N ASN A 143 8.77 1.73 14.61
CA ASN A 143 9.32 3.08 14.51
C ASN A 143 10.68 3.20 15.19
N LEU A 144 10.87 2.56 16.35
CA LEU A 144 12.16 2.47 17.03
C LEU A 144 13.22 1.79 16.13
N LEU A 145 12.90 0.60 15.63
CA LEU A 145 13.85 -0.17 14.80
C LEU A 145 14.15 0.54 13.47
N GLN A 146 13.16 1.20 12.86
CA GLN A 146 13.36 1.99 11.64
C GLN A 146 14.22 3.23 11.90
N GLY A 147 13.95 3.98 12.97
CA GLY A 147 14.78 5.10 13.39
C GLY A 147 16.21 4.70 13.68
N GLN A 148 16.42 3.48 14.18
CA GLN A 148 17.75 2.87 14.35
C GLN A 148 18.38 2.38 13.02
N GLY A 149 17.68 2.49 11.89
CA GLY A 149 18.15 2.00 10.58
C GLY A 149 18.11 0.48 10.42
N ARG A 150 17.39 -0.25 11.29
CA ARG A 150 17.31 -1.72 11.29
C ARG A 150 16.22 -2.25 10.35
N PHE A 151 16.20 -1.76 9.10
CA PHE A 151 15.19 -2.10 8.10
C PHE A 151 15.08 -3.61 7.80
N ARG A 152 16.21 -4.33 7.83
CA ARG A 152 16.22 -5.78 7.65
C ARG A 152 15.45 -6.50 8.77
N SER A 153 15.59 -6.03 10.01
CA SER A 153 14.86 -6.57 11.15
C SER A 153 13.34 -6.39 10.98
N ILE A 154 12.92 -5.22 10.49
CA ILE A 154 11.50 -4.95 10.17
C ILE A 154 11.01 -5.90 9.09
N ALA A 155 11.79 -6.10 8.02
CA ALA A 155 11.42 -7.02 6.94
C ALA A 155 11.24 -8.45 7.46
N VAL A 156 12.20 -8.97 8.23
CA VAL A 156 12.13 -10.34 8.77
C VAL A 156 10.94 -10.51 9.70
N THR A 157 10.71 -9.57 10.64
CA THR A 157 9.57 -9.66 11.56
C THR A 157 8.24 -9.57 10.83
N ALA A 158 8.12 -8.74 9.78
CA ALA A 158 6.92 -8.67 8.96
C ALA A 158 6.64 -10.00 8.23
N ALA A 159 7.67 -10.66 7.70
CA ALA A 159 7.54 -12.01 7.12
C ALA A 159 7.07 -13.04 8.18
N LEU A 160 7.67 -13.01 9.38
CA LEU A 160 7.22 -13.88 10.49
C LEU A 160 5.76 -13.61 10.87
N GLY A 161 5.33 -12.34 10.93
CA GLY A 161 3.95 -11.98 11.17
C GLY A 161 2.99 -12.52 10.11
N SER A 162 3.37 -12.43 8.83
CA SER A 162 2.55 -12.96 7.72
C SER A 162 2.44 -14.49 7.76
N VAL A 163 3.54 -15.19 8.09
CA VAL A 163 3.53 -16.64 8.28
C VAL A 163 2.68 -17.02 9.50
N GLY A 164 2.82 -16.27 10.62
CA GLY A 164 2.02 -16.47 11.82
C GLY A 164 0.51 -16.29 11.56
N TYR A 165 0.14 -15.26 10.79
CA TYR A 165 -1.24 -15.06 10.36
C TYR A 165 -1.77 -16.24 9.55
N LEU A 166 -1.02 -16.67 8.52
CA LEU A 166 -1.43 -17.80 7.67
C LEU A 166 -1.54 -19.09 8.48
N ALA A 167 -0.58 -19.37 9.36
CA ALA A 167 -0.63 -20.55 10.23
C ALA A 167 -1.86 -20.52 11.15
N ALA A 168 -2.17 -19.36 11.74
CA ALA A 168 -3.35 -19.19 12.57
C ALA A 168 -4.64 -19.41 11.76
N VAL A 169 -4.75 -18.86 10.54
CA VAL A 169 -5.90 -19.10 9.66
C VAL A 169 -6.04 -20.60 9.34
N VAL A 170 -4.96 -21.28 8.98
CA VAL A 170 -4.99 -22.73 8.69
C VAL A 170 -5.49 -23.53 9.90
N LEU A 171 -4.99 -23.22 11.09
CA LEU A 171 -5.39 -23.91 12.33
C LEU A 171 -6.86 -23.65 12.68
N LEU A 172 -7.31 -22.39 12.60
CA LEU A 172 -8.68 -22.01 12.93
C LEU A 172 -9.68 -22.57 11.93
N VAL A 173 -9.40 -22.50 10.64
CA VAL A 173 -10.24 -23.12 9.60
C VAL A 173 -10.29 -24.65 9.80
N GLY A 174 -9.14 -25.28 10.10
CA GLY A 174 -9.06 -26.73 10.36
C GLY A 174 -9.82 -27.17 11.62
N SER A 175 -10.00 -26.28 12.60
CA SER A 175 -10.78 -26.54 13.81
C SER A 175 -12.28 -26.25 13.67
N GLY A 176 -12.74 -25.73 12.52
CA GLY A 176 -14.13 -25.36 12.30
C GLY A 176 -14.53 -24.03 12.97
N ALA A 177 -13.58 -23.09 13.13
CA ALA A 177 -13.80 -21.82 13.80
C ALA A 177 -14.88 -20.96 13.10
N THR A 178 -15.66 -20.25 13.88
CA THR A 178 -16.65 -19.28 13.38
C THR A 178 -15.96 -18.05 12.74
N LEU A 179 -16.71 -17.20 12.02
CA LEU A 179 -16.21 -15.94 11.50
C LEU A 179 -15.56 -15.07 12.61
N ALA A 180 -16.20 -14.99 13.77
CA ALA A 180 -15.69 -14.22 14.90
C ALA A 180 -14.35 -14.76 15.40
N GLU A 181 -14.25 -16.08 15.54
CA GLU A 181 -13.03 -16.74 16.02
C GLU A 181 -11.86 -16.60 15.04
N LEU A 182 -12.11 -16.46 13.73
CA LEU A 182 -11.06 -16.12 12.75
C LEU A 182 -10.37 -14.79 13.07
N GLY A 183 -11.01 -13.89 13.81
CA GLY A 183 -10.40 -12.66 14.32
C GLY A 183 -9.14 -12.91 15.17
N TRP A 184 -9.03 -14.07 15.83
CA TRP A 184 -7.84 -14.46 16.58
C TRP A 184 -6.59 -14.63 15.71
N ALA A 185 -6.74 -14.87 14.39
CA ALA A 185 -5.61 -14.90 13.48
C ALA A 185 -4.94 -13.51 13.37
N VAL A 186 -5.73 -12.44 13.43
CA VAL A 186 -5.21 -11.06 13.45
C VAL A 186 -4.46 -10.81 14.76
N ILE A 187 -5.02 -11.24 15.90
CA ILE A 187 -4.35 -11.14 17.21
C ILE A 187 -3.02 -11.92 17.17
N ALA A 188 -3.02 -13.14 16.66
CA ALA A 188 -1.82 -13.98 16.57
C ALA A 188 -0.72 -13.27 15.73
N GLN A 189 -1.08 -12.66 14.61
CA GLN A 189 -0.16 -11.86 13.81
C GLN A 189 0.46 -10.71 14.63
N GLN A 190 -0.37 -9.94 15.34
CA GLN A 190 0.09 -8.80 16.14
C GLN A 190 1.01 -9.26 17.29
N VAL A 191 0.69 -10.38 17.94
CA VAL A 191 1.54 -10.95 18.98
C VAL A 191 2.88 -11.40 18.43
N VAL A 192 2.92 -12.10 17.28
CA VAL A 192 4.19 -12.50 16.64
C VAL A 192 5.04 -11.28 16.29
N LEU A 193 4.42 -10.22 15.74
CA LEU A 193 5.10 -8.98 15.41
C LEU A 193 5.61 -8.26 16.67
N LEU A 194 4.78 -8.16 17.70
CA LEU A 194 5.12 -7.51 18.97
C LEU A 194 6.31 -8.22 19.64
N VAL A 195 6.22 -9.54 19.82
CA VAL A 195 7.28 -10.32 20.47
C VAL A 195 8.58 -10.28 19.68
N SER A 196 8.54 -10.54 18.38
CA SER A 196 9.75 -10.55 17.55
C SER A 196 10.44 -9.18 17.52
N ARG A 197 9.69 -8.08 17.46
CA ARG A 197 10.23 -6.72 17.50
C ARG A 197 10.73 -6.33 18.89
N ALA A 198 10.04 -6.74 19.96
CA ALA A 198 10.49 -6.52 21.34
C ALA A 198 11.81 -7.22 21.62
N VAL A 199 11.98 -8.47 21.18
CA VAL A 199 13.25 -9.21 21.28
C VAL A 199 14.38 -8.46 20.55
N LEU A 200 14.10 -7.96 19.34
CA LEU A 200 15.10 -7.21 18.56
C LEU A 200 15.40 -5.83 19.17
N ALA A 201 14.45 -5.22 19.87
CA ALA A 201 14.59 -3.94 20.55
C ALA A 201 15.13 -4.06 21.99
N ALA A 202 15.41 -5.27 22.49
CA ALA A 202 15.72 -5.56 23.91
C ALA A 202 16.82 -4.68 24.49
N GLY A 203 17.84 -4.31 23.70
CA GLY A 203 18.91 -3.40 24.12
C GLY A 203 18.38 -2.02 24.52
N THR A 204 17.47 -1.44 23.72
CA THR A 204 16.84 -0.14 24.02
C THR A 204 15.82 -0.24 25.14
N LEU A 205 15.10 -1.37 25.22
CA LEU A 205 14.10 -1.59 26.28
C LEU A 205 14.71 -1.75 27.70
N ARG A 206 16.00 -2.05 27.79
CA ARG A 206 16.74 -2.08 29.07
C ARG A 206 17.07 -0.69 29.61
N VAL A 207 17.00 0.34 28.79
CA VAL A 207 17.14 1.73 29.24
C VAL A 207 15.90 2.10 30.08
N ARG A 208 16.12 2.76 31.22
CA ARG A 208 15.02 3.15 32.13
C ARG A 208 13.97 3.94 31.35
N PRO A 209 12.66 3.66 31.57
CA PRO A 209 11.59 4.45 31.00
C PRO A 209 11.76 5.92 31.36
N GLY A 210 11.65 6.78 30.37
CA GLY A 210 11.68 8.22 30.53
C GLY A 210 10.79 8.85 29.48
N PHE A 211 10.39 10.08 29.70
CA PHE A 211 9.51 10.80 28.77
C PHE A 211 10.21 12.01 28.18
N VAL A 212 9.81 12.37 26.98
CA VAL A 212 10.23 13.61 26.32
C VAL A 212 9.72 14.82 27.08
N SER A 213 10.43 15.95 26.99
CA SER A 213 9.95 17.22 27.54
C SER A 213 8.68 17.69 26.83
N GLY A 214 7.93 18.60 27.46
CA GLY A 214 6.76 19.21 26.83
C GLY A 214 7.08 19.89 25.50
N GLU A 215 8.22 20.55 25.40
CA GLU A 215 8.70 21.19 24.17
C GLU A 215 9.01 20.18 23.06
N GLU A 216 9.70 19.09 23.40
CA GLU A 216 9.95 17.99 22.46
C GLU A 216 8.64 17.32 22.00
N ALA A 217 7.69 17.10 22.91
CA ALA A 217 6.38 16.54 22.58
C ALA A 217 5.61 17.44 21.60
N VAL A 218 5.59 18.76 21.82
CA VAL A 218 4.98 19.74 20.91
C VAL A 218 5.69 19.74 19.55
N ALA A 219 7.02 19.65 19.53
CA ALA A 219 7.77 19.60 18.28
C ALA A 219 7.49 18.31 17.47
N ILE A 220 7.40 17.16 18.14
CA ILE A 220 7.02 15.87 17.52
C ILE A 220 5.58 15.96 16.98
N ALA A 221 4.64 16.46 17.78
CA ALA A 221 3.24 16.61 17.39
C ALA A 221 3.08 17.59 16.22
N GLY A 222 3.79 18.71 16.21
CA GLY A 222 3.76 19.68 15.12
C GLY A 222 4.29 19.11 13.79
N LEU A 223 5.35 18.31 13.84
CA LEU A 223 5.83 17.61 12.65
C LEU A 223 4.83 16.53 12.19
N SER A 224 4.29 15.75 13.13
CA SER A 224 3.28 14.72 12.85
C SER A 224 2.04 15.30 12.18
N ALA A 225 1.50 16.41 12.70
CA ALA A 225 0.31 17.07 12.15
C ALA A 225 0.48 17.49 10.69
N ARG A 226 1.68 17.94 10.29
CA ARG A 226 1.98 18.31 8.90
C ARG A 226 1.98 17.13 7.95
N LEU A 227 2.35 15.94 8.43
CA LEU A 227 2.44 14.71 7.65
C LEU A 227 1.11 13.94 7.66
N GLN A 228 0.29 14.15 8.70
CA GLN A 228 -0.95 13.43 8.96
C GLN A 228 -1.92 13.44 7.79
N LEU A 229 -2.09 14.62 7.14
CA LEU A 229 -3.07 14.78 6.08
C LEU A 229 -2.80 13.90 4.86
N SER A 230 -1.54 13.80 4.42
CA SER A 230 -1.17 12.97 3.27
C SER A 230 -1.34 11.49 3.56
N VAL A 231 -1.00 11.06 4.78
CA VAL A 231 -1.11 9.65 5.18
C VAL A 231 -2.57 9.27 5.46
N ALA A 232 -3.32 10.15 6.13
CA ALA A 232 -4.76 9.95 6.34
C ALA A 232 -5.50 9.77 5.01
N SER A 233 -5.14 10.56 3.98
CA SER A 233 -5.72 10.42 2.65
C SER A 233 -5.55 9.01 2.06
N LEU A 234 -4.39 8.39 2.21
CA LEU A 234 -4.16 7.04 1.71
C LEU A 234 -5.05 6.01 2.40
N ILE A 235 -5.21 6.11 3.73
CA ILE A 235 -6.02 5.17 4.50
C ILE A 235 -7.52 5.42 4.23
N ILE A 236 -7.96 6.68 4.25
CA ILE A 236 -9.35 7.03 3.98
C ILE A 236 -9.77 6.53 2.59
N ASN A 237 -9.03 6.88 1.56
CA ASN A 237 -9.36 6.43 0.19
C ASN A 237 -9.26 4.91 0.01
N GLY A 238 -8.34 4.23 0.73
CA GLY A 238 -8.19 2.78 0.64
C GLY A 238 -9.27 1.97 1.39
N GLN A 239 -9.92 2.56 2.41
CA GLN A 239 -10.91 1.85 3.22
C GLN A 239 -12.35 2.33 3.01
N SER A 240 -12.55 3.56 2.49
CA SER A 240 -13.89 4.14 2.30
C SER A 240 -14.79 3.27 1.43
N ASP A 241 -14.27 2.68 0.37
CA ASP A 241 -15.04 1.84 -0.54
C ASP A 241 -15.66 0.64 0.18
N ARG A 242 -14.94 0.01 1.10
CA ARG A 242 -15.42 -1.15 1.87
C ARG A 242 -16.52 -0.75 2.86
N VAL A 243 -16.35 0.38 3.54
CA VAL A 243 -17.32 0.89 4.51
C VAL A 243 -18.58 1.38 3.80
N VAL A 244 -18.43 2.19 2.74
CA VAL A 244 -19.59 2.69 1.97
C VAL A 244 -20.32 1.54 1.29
N ALA A 245 -19.60 0.58 0.70
CA ALA A 245 -20.22 -0.63 0.15
C ALA A 245 -21.01 -1.41 1.22
N GLY A 246 -20.46 -1.51 2.44
CA GLY A 246 -21.13 -2.14 3.57
C GLY A 246 -22.49 -1.52 3.93
N LEU A 247 -22.63 -0.19 3.74
CA LEU A 247 -23.87 0.54 4.03
C LEU A 247 -24.95 0.40 2.96
N VAL A 248 -24.58 0.05 1.70
CA VAL A 248 -25.50 0.09 0.57
C VAL A 248 -25.67 -1.24 -0.16
N ALA A 249 -24.84 -2.24 0.13
CA ALA A 249 -24.82 -3.49 -0.61
C ALA A 249 -24.93 -4.71 0.31
N ARG A 250 -25.39 -5.83 -0.25
CA ARG A 250 -25.43 -7.11 0.47
C ARG A 250 -24.02 -7.57 0.86
N PRO A 251 -23.83 -8.21 2.02
CA PRO A 251 -22.50 -8.60 2.52
C PRO A 251 -21.66 -9.39 1.51
N ALA A 252 -22.26 -10.31 0.73
CA ALA A 252 -21.55 -11.05 -0.30
C ALA A 252 -20.90 -10.15 -1.36
N VAL A 253 -21.57 -9.06 -1.76
CA VAL A 253 -21.05 -8.08 -2.73
C VAL A 253 -19.97 -7.21 -2.08
N VAL A 254 -20.11 -6.89 -0.80
CA VAL A 254 -19.08 -6.18 -0.01
C VAL A 254 -17.80 -7.01 0.06
N GLY A 255 -17.91 -8.33 0.23
CA GLY A 255 -16.78 -9.26 0.15
C GLY A 255 -16.06 -9.17 -1.21
N GLU A 256 -16.82 -9.07 -2.31
CA GLU A 256 -16.25 -8.90 -3.65
C GLU A 256 -15.54 -7.55 -3.84
N VAL A 257 -16.05 -6.46 -3.25
CA VAL A 257 -15.34 -5.17 -3.21
C VAL A 257 -14.04 -5.30 -2.41
N GLY A 258 -14.06 -6.01 -1.28
CA GLY A 258 -12.87 -6.26 -0.46
C GLY A 258 -11.78 -7.03 -1.20
N ILE A 259 -12.15 -8.10 -1.91
CA ILE A 259 -11.25 -8.90 -2.74
C ILE A 259 -10.64 -8.03 -3.86
N ALA A 260 -11.48 -7.27 -4.55
CA ALA A 260 -11.05 -6.38 -5.62
C ALA A 260 -10.06 -5.32 -5.12
N SER A 261 -10.37 -4.66 -4.00
CA SER A 261 -9.50 -3.69 -3.35
C SER A 261 -8.16 -4.31 -2.93
N GLN A 262 -8.19 -5.51 -2.36
CA GLN A 262 -6.99 -6.24 -1.93
C GLN A 262 -6.04 -6.51 -3.11
N LEU A 263 -6.58 -6.97 -4.24
CA LEU A 263 -5.79 -7.23 -5.45
C LEU A 263 -5.21 -5.93 -6.01
N ALA A 264 -6.02 -4.89 -6.16
CA ALA A 264 -5.61 -3.60 -6.73
C ALA A 264 -4.56 -2.91 -5.85
N GLU A 265 -4.72 -2.92 -4.51
CA GLU A 265 -3.74 -2.39 -3.57
C GLU A 265 -2.42 -3.15 -3.60
N SER A 266 -2.47 -4.48 -3.63
CA SER A 266 -1.27 -5.32 -3.74
C SER A 266 -0.50 -5.02 -5.02
N GLY A 267 -1.19 -4.91 -6.15
CA GLY A 267 -0.60 -4.52 -7.43
C GLY A 267 0.04 -3.13 -7.38
N ARG A 268 -0.65 -2.15 -6.79
CA ARG A 268 -0.14 -0.78 -6.60
C ARG A 268 1.13 -0.74 -5.75
N LEU A 269 1.17 -1.48 -4.64
CA LEU A 269 2.35 -1.54 -3.76
C LEU A 269 3.58 -2.09 -4.49
N VAL A 270 3.41 -3.16 -5.25
CA VAL A 270 4.50 -3.74 -6.05
C VAL A 270 4.96 -2.75 -7.13
N ALA A 271 4.01 -2.15 -7.85
CA ALA A 271 4.32 -1.21 -8.93
C ALA A 271 4.98 0.09 -8.40
N ALA A 272 4.65 0.55 -7.20
CA ALA A 272 5.21 1.74 -6.59
C ALA A 272 6.60 1.54 -5.93
N ALA A 273 7.04 0.29 -5.72
CA ALA A 273 8.31 0.00 -5.05
C ALA A 273 9.54 0.74 -5.61
N PRO A 274 9.68 0.96 -6.94
CA PRO A 274 10.81 1.72 -7.51
C PRO A 274 10.80 3.22 -7.16
N LEU A 275 9.70 3.79 -6.66
CA LEU A 275 9.62 5.21 -6.35
C LEU A 275 10.53 5.62 -5.18
N VAL A 276 10.81 4.71 -4.25
CA VAL A 276 11.68 4.99 -3.09
C VAL A 276 13.11 5.33 -3.51
N PRO A 277 13.83 4.49 -4.29
CA PRO A 277 15.16 4.84 -4.77
C PRO A 277 15.16 6.06 -5.71
N ILE A 278 14.09 6.27 -6.50
CA ILE A 278 13.94 7.45 -7.35
C ILE A 278 13.87 8.73 -6.49
N PHE A 279 13.05 8.73 -5.44
CA PHE A 279 12.98 9.84 -4.49
C PHE A 279 14.35 10.15 -3.86
N ASN A 280 15.05 9.12 -3.37
CA ASN A 280 16.37 9.27 -2.75
C ASN A 280 17.38 9.88 -3.75
N ARG A 281 17.31 9.50 -5.03
CA ARG A 281 18.15 10.08 -6.08
C ARG A 281 17.83 11.55 -6.31
N PHE A 282 16.57 11.93 -6.40
CA PHE A 282 16.20 13.35 -6.52
C PHE A 282 16.63 14.17 -5.30
N ALA A 283 16.46 13.63 -4.10
CA ALA A 283 16.88 14.28 -2.86
C ALA A 283 18.41 14.52 -2.83
N SER A 284 19.21 13.59 -3.38
CA SER A 284 20.68 13.75 -3.46
C SER A 284 21.15 14.79 -4.48
N LEU A 285 20.27 15.25 -5.37
CA LEU A 285 20.60 16.21 -6.43
C LEU A 285 20.05 17.62 -6.17
N GLN A 286 19.67 17.94 -4.91
CA GLN A 286 19.08 19.24 -4.58
C GLN A 286 20.08 20.38 -4.41
N GLN A 287 21.37 20.15 -4.63
CA GLN A 287 22.37 21.22 -4.55
C GLN A 287 22.26 22.13 -5.80
N PRO A 288 22.43 23.46 -5.65
CA PRO A 288 22.32 24.39 -6.78
C PRO A 288 23.25 24.08 -7.97
N SER A 289 24.44 23.52 -7.69
CA SER A 289 25.41 23.08 -8.71
C SER A 289 24.93 21.87 -9.53
N GLU A 290 23.93 21.13 -9.07
CA GLU A 290 23.42 19.91 -9.69
C GLU A 290 22.04 20.06 -10.34
N GLU A 291 21.45 21.27 -10.32
CA GLU A 291 20.10 21.54 -10.83
C GLU A 291 19.90 21.04 -12.27
N ALA A 292 20.84 21.33 -13.18
CA ALA A 292 20.79 20.84 -14.56
C ALA A 292 20.83 19.30 -14.65
N SER A 293 21.51 18.64 -13.71
CA SER A 293 21.58 17.18 -13.62
C SER A 293 20.27 16.62 -13.10
N LEU A 294 19.68 17.25 -12.09
CA LEU A 294 18.36 16.90 -11.55
C LEU A 294 17.28 16.97 -12.63
N HIS A 295 17.24 18.05 -13.42
CA HIS A 295 16.26 18.23 -14.49
C HIS A 295 16.40 17.18 -15.59
N ARG A 296 17.63 16.85 -16.00
CA ARG A 296 17.88 15.79 -16.99
C ARG A 296 17.47 14.40 -16.48
N VAL A 297 17.84 14.07 -15.24
CA VAL A 297 17.46 12.79 -14.62
C VAL A 297 15.96 12.72 -14.47
N PHE A 298 15.31 13.78 -13.96
CA PHE A 298 13.88 13.85 -13.83
C PHE A 298 13.16 13.61 -15.16
N ALA A 299 13.50 14.36 -16.22
CA ALA A 299 12.85 14.25 -17.53
C ALA A 299 12.94 12.83 -18.11
N LYS A 300 14.11 12.16 -17.95
CA LYS A 300 14.29 10.79 -18.41
C LYS A 300 13.50 9.80 -17.58
N VAL A 301 13.57 9.89 -16.26
CA VAL A 301 12.89 8.97 -15.33
C VAL A 301 11.39 9.14 -15.42
N ASP A 302 10.86 10.37 -15.51
CA ASP A 302 9.42 10.64 -15.64
C ASP A 302 8.86 10.03 -16.92
N ARG A 303 9.57 10.19 -18.06
CA ARG A 303 9.17 9.57 -19.34
C ARG A 303 9.11 8.04 -19.25
N LEU A 304 10.18 7.44 -18.73
CA LEU A 304 10.23 5.97 -18.54
C LEU A 304 9.13 5.48 -17.61
N TRP A 305 8.91 6.20 -16.52
CA TRP A 305 7.90 5.86 -15.53
C TRP A 305 6.49 5.94 -16.09
N ILE A 306 6.13 7.05 -16.74
CA ILE A 306 4.80 7.22 -17.34
C ILE A 306 4.55 6.12 -18.36
N THR A 307 5.54 5.84 -19.23
CA THR A 307 5.43 4.76 -20.21
C THR A 307 5.19 3.42 -19.50
N ALA A 308 6.00 3.06 -18.50
CA ALA A 308 5.84 1.80 -17.77
C ALA A 308 4.48 1.72 -17.03
N ALA A 309 4.06 2.81 -16.39
CA ALA A 309 2.82 2.87 -15.63
C ALA A 309 1.57 2.76 -16.53
N ILE A 310 1.57 3.35 -17.75
CA ILE A 310 0.49 3.18 -18.73
C ILE A 310 0.32 1.70 -19.06
N GLY A 311 1.41 1.02 -19.45
CA GLY A 311 1.33 -0.40 -19.78
C GLY A 311 0.92 -1.28 -18.62
N ALA A 312 1.49 -1.06 -17.43
CA ALA A 312 1.12 -1.80 -16.24
C ALA A 312 -0.37 -1.63 -15.89
N THR A 313 -0.89 -0.41 -16.03
CA THR A 313 -2.31 -0.12 -15.78
C THR A 313 -3.20 -0.80 -16.81
N LEU A 314 -2.96 -0.63 -18.09
CA LEU A 314 -3.79 -1.19 -19.16
C LEU A 314 -3.79 -2.73 -19.14
N ILE A 315 -2.63 -3.34 -18.99
CA ILE A 315 -2.48 -4.80 -18.88
C ILE A 315 -3.15 -5.29 -17.59
N GLY A 316 -2.93 -4.59 -16.48
CA GLY A 316 -3.54 -4.92 -15.19
C GLY A 316 -5.07 -4.88 -15.24
N VAL A 317 -5.65 -3.85 -15.86
CA VAL A 317 -7.12 -3.75 -16.09
C VAL A 317 -7.64 -4.93 -16.89
N ALA A 318 -6.97 -5.29 -18.00
CA ALA A 318 -7.41 -6.37 -18.86
C ALA A 318 -7.28 -7.77 -18.21
N VAL A 319 -6.26 -7.96 -17.37
CA VAL A 319 -5.98 -9.25 -16.74
C VAL A 319 -6.72 -9.43 -15.41
N ALA A 320 -7.11 -8.36 -14.72
CA ALA A 320 -7.70 -8.42 -13.39
C ALA A 320 -8.92 -9.38 -13.28
N PRO A 321 -9.89 -9.41 -14.22
CA PRO A 321 -10.99 -10.35 -14.16
C PRO A 321 -10.52 -11.82 -14.19
N SER A 322 -9.55 -12.12 -15.06
CA SER A 322 -8.99 -13.47 -15.18
C SER A 322 -8.15 -13.87 -13.96
N LEU A 323 -7.45 -12.90 -13.33
CA LEU A 323 -6.74 -13.16 -12.07
C LEU A 323 -7.72 -13.54 -10.96
N ILE A 324 -8.84 -12.85 -10.82
CA ILE A 324 -9.86 -13.17 -9.80
C ILE A 324 -10.49 -14.52 -10.09
N SER A 325 -10.91 -14.79 -11.34
CA SER A 325 -11.53 -16.08 -11.69
C SER A 325 -10.55 -17.24 -11.59
N GLY A 326 -9.29 -17.05 -11.94
CA GLY A 326 -8.23 -18.05 -11.76
C GLY A 326 -7.82 -18.28 -10.31
N TRP A 327 -8.09 -17.32 -9.42
CA TRP A 327 -7.79 -17.39 -8.01
C TRP A 327 -8.95 -17.96 -7.19
N LEU A 328 -10.16 -17.45 -7.37
CA LEU A 328 -11.33 -17.75 -6.54
C LEU A 328 -12.45 -18.49 -7.31
N GLY A 329 -12.26 -18.74 -8.60
CA GLY A 329 -13.26 -19.35 -9.47
C GLY A 329 -14.24 -18.36 -10.09
N SER A 330 -15.10 -18.87 -10.98
CA SER A 330 -16.05 -18.08 -11.79
C SER A 330 -17.16 -17.39 -10.96
N GLY A 331 -17.38 -17.86 -9.75
CA GLY A 331 -18.37 -17.27 -8.85
C GLY A 331 -18.06 -15.84 -8.39
N PHE A 332 -16.89 -15.24 -8.73
CA PHE A 332 -16.43 -13.91 -8.31
C PHE A 332 -16.31 -12.91 -9.45
N ALA A 333 -17.22 -12.99 -10.44
CA ALA A 333 -17.17 -12.16 -11.64
C ALA A 333 -17.25 -10.65 -11.33
N LEU A 334 -18.07 -10.24 -10.34
CA LEU A 334 -18.14 -8.85 -9.90
C LEU A 334 -16.83 -8.36 -9.29
N ALA A 335 -16.18 -9.19 -8.47
CA ALA A 335 -14.87 -8.85 -7.91
C ALA A 335 -13.83 -8.62 -9.03
N GLY A 336 -13.89 -9.40 -10.12
CA GLY A 336 -13.05 -9.21 -11.29
C GLY A 336 -13.28 -7.86 -11.98
N ALA A 337 -14.54 -7.47 -12.17
CA ALA A 337 -14.91 -6.17 -12.76
C ALA A 337 -14.49 -5.01 -11.83
N PHE A 338 -14.77 -5.12 -10.53
CA PHE A 338 -14.36 -4.13 -9.54
C PHE A 338 -12.83 -4.00 -9.45
N ALA A 339 -12.10 -5.11 -9.53
CA ALA A 339 -10.64 -5.09 -9.55
C ALA A 339 -10.10 -4.35 -10.78
N ALA A 340 -10.69 -4.55 -11.96
CA ALA A 340 -10.31 -3.81 -13.16
C ALA A 340 -10.52 -2.30 -12.99
N MET A 341 -11.65 -1.88 -12.42
CA MET A 341 -11.94 -0.46 -12.16
C MET A 341 -10.97 0.15 -11.12
N LEU A 342 -10.68 -0.57 -10.04
CA LEU A 342 -9.74 -0.10 -9.00
C LEU A 342 -8.30 -0.09 -9.49
N VAL A 343 -7.89 -1.05 -10.32
CA VAL A 343 -6.57 -1.03 -10.99
C VAL A 343 -6.47 0.19 -11.91
N ALA A 344 -7.53 0.55 -12.64
CA ALA A 344 -7.56 1.77 -13.45
C ALA A 344 -7.44 3.03 -12.58
N ALA A 345 -8.17 3.10 -11.45
CA ALA A 345 -8.12 4.20 -10.50
C ALA A 345 -6.72 4.37 -9.91
N TYR A 346 -6.17 3.34 -9.30
CA TYR A 346 -4.85 3.38 -8.67
C TYR A 346 -3.72 3.53 -9.69
N GLY A 347 -3.87 2.95 -10.88
CA GLY A 347 -2.95 3.10 -12.00
C GLY A 347 -2.89 4.54 -12.50
N SER A 348 -4.03 5.25 -12.56
CA SER A 348 -4.06 6.66 -12.93
C SER A 348 -3.25 7.53 -11.96
N ASN A 349 -3.29 7.23 -10.67
CA ASN A 349 -2.47 7.90 -9.64
C ASN A 349 -0.98 7.52 -9.76
N LEU A 350 -0.70 6.25 -10.09
CA LEU A 350 0.67 5.75 -10.25
C LEU A 350 1.43 6.50 -11.37
N LEU A 351 0.73 6.99 -12.41
CA LEU A 351 1.33 7.80 -13.47
C LEU A 351 2.12 9.00 -12.91
N PHE A 352 1.69 9.55 -11.80
CA PHE A 352 2.29 10.73 -11.19
C PHE A 352 3.36 10.42 -10.12
N GLY A 353 3.68 9.16 -9.87
CA GLY A 353 4.57 8.74 -8.79
C GLY A 353 5.95 9.41 -8.80
N VAL A 354 6.57 9.54 -9.98
CA VAL A 354 7.87 10.23 -10.15
C VAL A 354 7.73 11.73 -9.90
N ARG A 355 6.64 12.34 -10.37
CA ARG A 355 6.36 13.77 -10.20
C ARG A 355 6.12 14.13 -8.73
N ILE A 356 5.38 13.29 -8.01
CA ILE A 356 5.20 13.41 -6.56
C ILE A 356 6.54 13.26 -5.83
N SER A 357 7.36 12.30 -6.24
CA SER A 357 8.70 12.09 -5.68
C SER A 357 9.61 13.31 -5.90
N TYR A 358 9.52 13.94 -7.08
CA TYR A 358 10.24 15.18 -7.39
C TYR A 358 9.79 16.35 -6.52
N LEU A 359 8.46 16.56 -6.38
CA LEU A 359 7.90 17.60 -5.52
C LEU A 359 8.32 17.44 -4.05
N ARG A 360 8.30 16.22 -3.54
CA ARG A 360 8.78 15.91 -2.18
C ARG A 360 10.26 16.24 -2.01
N ALA A 361 11.08 15.85 -2.97
CA ALA A 361 12.52 16.08 -2.94
C ALA A 361 12.86 17.57 -3.01
N SER A 362 12.15 18.35 -3.83
CA SER A 362 12.34 19.80 -3.98
C SER A 362 11.62 20.67 -2.93
N GLY A 363 11.05 20.07 -1.89
CA GLY A 363 10.37 20.80 -0.81
C GLY A 363 8.99 21.35 -1.18
N ASN A 364 8.48 21.07 -2.38
CA ASN A 364 7.18 21.55 -2.89
C ASN A 364 6.02 20.59 -2.59
N ALA A 365 6.01 19.96 -1.40
CA ALA A 365 4.98 18.99 -1.00
C ALA A 365 3.55 19.59 -0.92
N GLY A 366 3.41 20.92 -1.00
CA GLY A 366 2.10 21.58 -0.95
C GLY A 366 1.13 21.17 -2.08
N LEU A 367 1.64 20.89 -3.30
CA LEU A 367 0.79 20.42 -4.39
C LEU A 367 0.29 18.99 -4.14
N GLU A 368 1.12 18.13 -3.58
CA GLU A 368 0.72 16.78 -3.17
C GLU A 368 -0.34 16.81 -2.06
N ALA A 369 -0.19 17.67 -1.06
CA ALA A 369 -1.18 17.83 0.01
C ALA A 369 -2.54 18.28 -0.56
N ARG A 370 -2.55 19.22 -1.52
CA ARG A 370 -3.78 19.65 -2.20
C ARG A 370 -4.39 18.51 -3.02
N LEU A 371 -3.59 17.69 -3.71
CA LEU A 371 -4.07 16.49 -4.40
C LEU A 371 -4.72 15.52 -3.42
N ALA A 372 -4.12 15.29 -2.26
CA ALA A 372 -4.64 14.41 -1.23
C ALA A 372 -6.01 14.88 -0.71
N VAL A 373 -6.16 16.18 -0.40
CA VAL A 373 -7.44 16.78 0.03
C VAL A 373 -8.49 16.67 -1.07
N LEU A 374 -8.12 17.05 -2.31
CA LEU A 374 -9.02 16.98 -3.45
C LEU A 374 -9.51 15.55 -3.70
N LEU A 375 -8.62 14.56 -3.58
CA LEU A 375 -8.97 13.17 -3.78
C LEU A 375 -9.95 12.66 -2.71
N ILE A 376 -9.75 13.00 -1.43
CA ILE A 376 -10.70 12.67 -0.36
C ILE A 376 -12.06 13.32 -0.67
N ALA A 377 -12.07 14.63 -0.95
CA ALA A 377 -13.29 15.36 -1.20
C ALA A 377 -14.08 14.82 -2.40
N LEU A 378 -13.39 14.57 -3.52
CA LEU A 378 -14.00 13.97 -4.72
C LEU A 378 -14.47 12.54 -4.47
N ASN A 379 -13.66 11.73 -3.78
CA ASN A 379 -14.03 10.35 -3.47
C ASN A 379 -15.32 10.33 -2.66
N LEU A 380 -15.43 11.06 -1.57
CA LEU A 380 -16.64 11.10 -0.75
C LEU A 380 -17.83 11.72 -1.52
N ALA A 381 -17.61 12.82 -2.23
CA ALA A 381 -18.66 13.52 -2.97
C ALA A 381 -19.23 12.73 -4.14
N LEU A 382 -18.45 11.85 -4.77
CA LEU A 382 -18.89 11.03 -5.89
C LEU A 382 -19.32 9.63 -5.43
N THR A 383 -18.57 9.01 -4.53
CA THR A 383 -18.85 7.64 -4.09
C THR A 383 -20.19 7.53 -3.37
N VAL A 384 -20.53 8.48 -2.48
CA VAL A 384 -21.81 8.39 -1.72
C VAL A 384 -23.03 8.51 -2.63
N PRO A 385 -23.19 9.53 -3.51
CA PRO A 385 -24.35 9.60 -4.39
C PRO A 385 -24.42 8.44 -5.39
N LEU A 386 -23.28 8.03 -5.95
CA LEU A 386 -23.24 6.91 -6.88
C LEU A 386 -23.53 5.58 -6.16
N ALA A 387 -23.12 5.42 -4.91
CA ALA A 387 -23.46 4.26 -4.09
C ALA A 387 -24.98 4.15 -3.86
N ILE A 388 -25.64 5.26 -3.59
CA ILE A 388 -27.10 5.30 -3.42
C ILE A 388 -27.81 4.93 -4.73
N ALA A 389 -27.30 5.41 -5.87
CA ALA A 389 -27.94 5.18 -7.18
C ALA A 389 -27.64 3.77 -7.77
N PHE A 390 -26.43 3.24 -7.57
CA PHE A 390 -25.92 2.05 -8.25
C PHE A 390 -25.33 0.99 -7.31
N GLY A 391 -25.52 1.13 -5.99
CA GLY A 391 -24.99 0.20 -5.00
C GLY A 391 -23.45 0.10 -5.03
N ALA A 392 -22.92 -1.09 -4.85
CA ALA A 392 -21.48 -1.33 -4.83
C ALA A 392 -20.76 -0.95 -6.13
N THR A 393 -21.42 -1.08 -7.28
CA THR A 393 -20.87 -0.61 -8.57
C THR A 393 -20.65 0.89 -8.55
N GLY A 394 -21.61 1.64 -7.98
CA GLY A 394 -21.48 3.08 -7.80
C GLY A 394 -20.35 3.48 -6.88
N VAL A 395 -20.07 2.69 -5.82
CA VAL A 395 -18.92 2.90 -4.92
C VAL A 395 -17.62 2.87 -5.72
N VAL A 396 -17.37 1.78 -6.44
CA VAL A 396 -16.14 1.58 -7.19
C VAL A 396 -15.99 2.55 -8.36
N ALA A 397 -17.13 2.86 -9.05
CA ALA A 397 -17.16 3.86 -10.10
C ALA A 397 -16.85 5.27 -9.58
N GLY A 398 -17.38 5.63 -8.40
CA GLY A 398 -17.10 6.90 -7.74
C GLY A 398 -15.62 7.08 -7.45
N THR A 399 -14.99 6.05 -6.92
CA THR A 399 -13.54 6.01 -6.69
C THR A 399 -12.77 6.17 -7.99
N LEU A 400 -13.12 5.43 -9.05
CA LEU A 400 -12.45 5.57 -10.35
C LEU A 400 -12.54 7.00 -10.88
N VAL A 401 -13.75 7.59 -10.90
CA VAL A 401 -13.96 8.95 -11.41
C VAL A 401 -13.22 9.98 -10.57
N ALA A 402 -13.23 9.84 -9.23
CA ALA A 402 -12.48 10.70 -8.32
C ALA A 402 -10.97 10.72 -8.63
N TYR A 403 -10.39 9.53 -8.82
CA TYR A 403 -8.97 9.41 -9.17
C TYR A 403 -8.65 10.01 -10.54
N LEU A 404 -9.51 9.83 -11.54
CA LEU A 404 -9.32 10.40 -12.86
C LEU A 404 -9.40 11.93 -12.84
N ILE A 405 -10.39 12.52 -12.15
CA ILE A 405 -10.53 13.99 -12.01
C ILE A 405 -9.34 14.57 -11.24
N ALA A 406 -8.99 13.97 -10.10
CA ALA A 406 -7.86 14.42 -9.30
C ALA A 406 -6.53 14.32 -10.06
N GLY A 407 -6.35 13.23 -10.82
CA GLY A 407 -5.19 13.04 -11.68
C GLY A 407 -5.09 14.07 -12.80
N ALA A 408 -6.20 14.37 -13.48
CA ALA A 408 -6.27 15.41 -14.50
C ALA A 408 -5.95 16.80 -13.91
N TRP A 409 -6.53 17.12 -12.75
CA TRP A 409 -6.21 18.36 -12.02
C TRP A 409 -4.73 18.45 -11.67
N PHE A 410 -4.13 17.36 -11.16
CA PHE A 410 -2.70 17.33 -10.82
C PHE A 410 -1.83 17.53 -12.05
N ALA A 411 -2.16 16.87 -13.17
CA ALA A 411 -1.42 17.00 -14.43
C ALA A 411 -1.39 18.46 -14.92
N LEU A 412 -2.53 19.16 -14.84
CA LEU A 412 -2.64 20.57 -15.23
C LEU A 412 -1.85 21.49 -14.31
N ARG A 413 -1.84 21.22 -13.00
CA ARG A 413 -1.16 22.06 -12.00
C ARG A 413 0.34 21.80 -11.93
N PHE A 414 0.77 20.58 -12.20
CA PHE A 414 2.18 20.20 -12.13
C PHE A 414 3.06 20.99 -13.15
N GLY A 415 2.48 21.43 -14.26
CA GLY A 415 3.20 22.22 -15.28
C GLY A 415 3.92 23.46 -14.73
N GLY A 416 3.40 24.07 -13.66
CA GLY A 416 4.04 25.22 -12.99
C GLY A 416 5.24 24.87 -12.09
N TYR A 417 5.47 23.57 -11.84
CA TYR A 417 6.58 23.07 -11.01
C TYR A 417 7.62 22.29 -11.81
N ALA A 418 7.27 21.91 -13.04
CA ALA A 418 8.13 21.10 -13.90
C ALA A 418 9.18 21.94 -14.60
N PRO A 419 10.43 21.46 -14.74
CA PRO A 419 11.38 22.04 -15.66
C PRO A 419 10.80 22.02 -17.10
N GLU A 420 11.08 23.06 -17.88
CA GLU A 420 10.59 23.12 -19.29
C GLU A 420 11.00 21.91 -20.13
N THR A 421 12.16 21.31 -19.81
CA THR A 421 12.70 20.11 -20.46
C THR A 421 11.93 18.82 -20.12
N ALA A 422 10.99 18.89 -19.18
CA ALA A 422 10.31 17.71 -18.62
C ALA A 422 8.98 17.39 -19.33
N ARG A 423 8.64 18.05 -20.42
CA ARG A 423 7.42 17.73 -21.17
C ARG A 423 7.57 16.38 -21.87
N VAL A 424 6.68 15.45 -21.50
CA VAL A 424 6.60 14.18 -22.22
C VAL A 424 5.94 14.43 -23.58
N PRO A 425 6.59 14.11 -24.70
CA PRO A 425 6.00 14.33 -26.01
C PRO A 425 4.69 13.56 -26.17
N VAL A 426 3.67 14.20 -26.76
CA VAL A 426 2.37 13.56 -27.01
C VAL A 426 2.55 12.26 -27.82
N ALA A 427 3.44 12.24 -28.80
CA ALA A 427 3.76 11.04 -29.57
C ALA A 427 4.21 9.87 -28.67
N THR A 428 4.99 10.13 -27.61
CA THR A 428 5.41 9.10 -26.65
C THR A 428 4.20 8.54 -25.91
N LEU A 429 3.28 9.40 -25.47
CA LEU A 429 2.06 8.96 -24.79
C LEU A 429 1.16 8.14 -25.73
N VAL A 430 0.96 8.60 -26.96
CA VAL A 430 0.18 7.88 -27.97
C VAL A 430 0.78 6.50 -28.23
N ILE A 431 2.09 6.42 -28.48
CA ILE A 431 2.80 5.14 -28.69
C ILE A 431 2.66 4.23 -27.47
N ALA A 432 2.83 4.77 -26.27
CA ALA A 432 2.67 4.00 -25.04
C ALA A 432 1.25 3.45 -24.87
N VAL A 433 0.22 4.25 -25.17
CA VAL A 433 -1.18 3.81 -25.11
C VAL A 433 -1.46 2.75 -26.19
N LEU A 434 -1.03 2.94 -27.45
CA LEU A 434 -1.27 1.98 -28.52
C LEU A 434 -0.63 0.60 -28.21
N TRP A 435 0.63 0.58 -27.83
CA TRP A 435 1.27 -0.67 -27.40
C TRP A 435 0.64 -1.23 -26.12
N GLY A 436 0.27 -0.35 -25.19
CA GLY A 436 -0.42 -0.75 -23.95
C GLY A 436 -1.76 -1.44 -24.24
N VAL A 437 -2.58 -0.91 -25.14
CA VAL A 437 -3.84 -1.54 -25.55
C VAL A 437 -3.59 -2.87 -26.26
N LEU A 438 -2.62 -2.95 -27.16
CA LEU A 438 -2.30 -4.19 -27.85
C LEU A 438 -1.89 -5.30 -26.86
N PHE A 439 -0.95 -5.01 -25.95
CA PHE A 439 -0.50 -5.99 -24.97
C PHE A 439 -1.54 -6.27 -23.89
N ALA A 440 -2.44 -5.33 -23.59
CA ALA A 440 -3.59 -5.55 -22.72
C ALA A 440 -4.57 -6.55 -23.35
N LEU A 441 -4.89 -6.39 -24.63
CA LEU A 441 -5.77 -7.31 -25.35
C LEU A 441 -5.17 -8.70 -25.44
N LEU A 442 -3.89 -8.81 -25.84
CA LEU A 442 -3.18 -10.10 -25.89
C LEU A 442 -3.05 -10.77 -24.54
N GLY A 443 -2.60 -10.02 -23.52
CA GLY A 443 -2.45 -10.51 -22.15
C GLY A 443 -3.79 -10.90 -21.53
N GLY A 444 -4.83 -10.10 -21.73
CA GLY A 444 -6.19 -10.36 -21.25
C GLY A 444 -6.78 -11.62 -21.89
N LEU A 445 -6.62 -11.79 -23.21
CA LEU A 445 -7.09 -12.99 -23.91
C LEU A 445 -6.37 -14.25 -23.42
N LEU A 446 -5.04 -14.22 -23.34
CA LEU A 446 -4.26 -15.37 -22.84
C LEU A 446 -4.57 -15.69 -21.39
N ALA A 447 -4.78 -14.67 -20.55
CA ALA A 447 -5.19 -14.86 -19.17
C ALA A 447 -6.59 -15.47 -19.06
N ALA A 448 -7.53 -15.05 -19.91
CA ALA A 448 -8.88 -15.60 -19.96
C ALA A 448 -8.87 -17.07 -20.39
N VAL A 449 -8.06 -17.44 -21.39
CA VAL A 449 -7.86 -18.82 -21.81
C VAL A 449 -7.25 -19.64 -20.67
N ALA A 450 -6.22 -19.15 -19.98
CA ALA A 450 -5.62 -19.82 -18.85
C ALA A 450 -6.63 -20.02 -17.69
N ALA A 451 -7.43 -19.00 -17.38
CA ALA A 451 -8.45 -19.08 -16.33
C ALA A 451 -9.57 -20.09 -16.65
N SER A 452 -9.91 -20.27 -17.94
CA SER A 452 -10.94 -21.22 -18.37
C SER A 452 -10.42 -22.66 -18.52
N ALA A 453 -9.13 -22.82 -18.84
CA ALA A 453 -8.54 -24.13 -19.13
C ALA A 453 -7.92 -24.83 -17.92
N ILE A 454 -7.59 -24.07 -16.86
CA ILE A 454 -6.87 -24.56 -15.68
C ILE A 454 -7.77 -24.40 -14.45
N ALA A 455 -7.73 -25.39 -13.54
CA ALA A 455 -8.48 -25.31 -12.28
C ALA A 455 -8.12 -24.06 -11.45
N ALA A 456 -9.10 -23.51 -10.76
CA ALA A 456 -8.92 -22.34 -9.90
C ALA A 456 -7.80 -22.59 -8.89
N GLY A 457 -7.01 -21.54 -8.61
CA GLY A 457 -5.79 -21.64 -7.80
C GLY A 457 -4.54 -22.01 -8.61
N TRP A 458 -4.59 -23.03 -9.47
CA TRP A 458 -3.48 -23.41 -10.35
C TRP A 458 -3.33 -22.49 -11.57
N ALA A 459 -4.41 -21.82 -12.00
CA ALA A 459 -4.37 -20.83 -13.07
C ALA A 459 -3.58 -19.56 -12.66
N LEU A 460 -3.55 -19.22 -11.38
CA LEU A 460 -2.94 -17.98 -10.87
C LEU A 460 -1.46 -17.81 -11.27
N PRO A 461 -0.56 -18.81 -11.08
CA PRO A 461 0.83 -18.68 -11.51
C PRO A 461 0.98 -18.51 -13.03
N VAL A 462 0.14 -19.18 -13.81
CA VAL A 462 0.16 -19.08 -15.28
C VAL A 462 -0.29 -17.70 -15.73
N ILE A 463 -1.37 -17.17 -15.15
CA ILE A 463 -1.86 -15.81 -15.44
C ILE A 463 -0.82 -14.77 -15.01
N GLY A 464 -0.16 -14.97 -13.87
CA GLY A 464 0.95 -14.13 -13.41
C GLY A 464 2.12 -14.11 -14.41
N LEU A 465 2.50 -15.26 -14.94
CA LEU A 465 3.53 -15.37 -15.98
C LEU A 465 3.10 -14.66 -17.28
N VAL A 466 1.87 -14.89 -17.74
CA VAL A 466 1.30 -14.21 -18.92
C VAL A 466 1.34 -12.69 -18.73
N THR A 467 0.94 -12.20 -17.54
CA THR A 467 0.98 -10.77 -17.22
C THR A 467 2.41 -10.23 -17.26
N ALA A 468 3.37 -10.93 -16.69
CA ALA A 468 4.78 -10.55 -16.70
C ALA A 468 5.36 -10.52 -18.11
N LEU A 469 5.04 -11.52 -18.95
CA LEU A 469 5.46 -11.57 -20.35
C LEU A 469 4.81 -10.47 -21.18
N ALA A 470 3.52 -10.21 -21.01
CA ALA A 470 2.82 -9.11 -21.68
C ALA A 470 3.45 -7.75 -21.31
N TRP A 471 3.74 -7.52 -20.04
CA TRP A 471 4.39 -6.29 -19.60
C TRP A 471 5.83 -6.17 -20.08
N GLY A 472 6.61 -7.25 -20.04
CA GLY A 472 7.97 -7.30 -20.59
C GLY A 472 8.00 -7.02 -22.09
N GLY A 473 7.10 -7.63 -22.88
CA GLY A 473 6.93 -7.39 -24.31
C GLY A 473 6.51 -5.94 -24.58
N TYR A 474 5.55 -5.41 -23.80
CA TYR A 474 5.17 -4.01 -23.87
C TYR A 474 6.36 -3.07 -23.66
N LEU A 475 7.15 -3.26 -22.60
CA LEU A 475 8.32 -2.43 -22.33
C LEU A 475 9.35 -2.52 -23.47
N ALA A 476 9.59 -3.72 -23.98
CA ALA A 476 10.49 -3.92 -25.10
C ALA A 476 10.07 -3.12 -26.33
N CYS A 477 8.79 -3.10 -26.66
CA CYS A 477 8.24 -2.37 -27.79
C CYS A 477 8.15 -0.86 -27.53
N ALA A 478 7.56 -0.46 -26.40
CA ALA A 478 7.32 0.95 -26.08
C ALA A 478 8.60 1.73 -25.79
N LEU A 479 9.60 1.09 -25.19
CA LEU A 479 10.92 1.67 -24.91
C LEU A 479 11.97 1.35 -26.01
N ARG A 480 11.59 0.61 -27.04
CA ARG A 480 12.49 0.12 -28.09
C ARG A 480 13.66 -0.70 -27.54
N VAL A 481 13.41 -1.45 -26.45
CA VAL A 481 14.36 -2.38 -25.86
C VAL A 481 14.15 -3.73 -26.52
N ALA A 482 15.18 -4.26 -27.18
CA ALA A 482 15.11 -5.61 -27.74
C ALA A 482 14.85 -6.63 -26.61
N PRO A 483 13.91 -7.58 -26.76
CA PRO A 483 13.58 -8.57 -25.75
C PRO A 483 14.67 -9.67 -25.65
N THR A 484 15.93 -9.27 -25.66
CA THR A 484 17.09 -10.15 -25.49
C THR A 484 17.67 -9.99 -24.09
N PRO A 485 18.24 -11.06 -23.51
CA PRO A 485 18.91 -10.97 -22.22
C PRO A 485 19.98 -9.86 -22.15
N GLY A 486 20.63 -9.58 -23.28
CA GLY A 486 21.60 -8.50 -23.42
C GLY A 486 20.96 -7.10 -23.47
N GLY A 487 19.77 -6.96 -24.06
CA GLY A 487 19.01 -5.70 -24.09
C GLY A 487 18.51 -5.30 -22.71
N VAL A 488 17.96 -6.26 -21.96
CA VAL A 488 17.51 -6.05 -20.58
C VAL A 488 18.70 -5.71 -19.67
N ARG A 489 19.85 -6.39 -19.83
CA ARG A 489 21.07 -6.09 -19.07
C ARG A 489 21.60 -4.68 -19.40
N ARG A 490 21.60 -4.27 -20.67
CA ARG A 490 22.01 -2.91 -21.08
C ARG A 490 21.07 -1.85 -20.49
N TRP A 491 19.77 -2.04 -20.62
CA TRP A 491 18.78 -1.13 -20.04
C TRP A 491 18.95 -1.02 -18.51
N ARG A 492 19.11 -2.15 -17.84
CA ARG A 492 19.36 -2.20 -16.39
C ARG A 492 20.67 -1.50 -16.03
N ALA A 493 21.75 -1.76 -16.76
CA ALA A 493 23.03 -1.13 -16.54
C ALA A 493 23.00 0.39 -16.80
N GLU A 494 22.30 0.83 -17.84
CA GLU A 494 22.09 2.25 -18.13
C GLU A 494 21.21 2.94 -17.08
N PHE A 495 20.16 2.26 -16.59
CA PHE A 495 19.31 2.75 -15.52
C PHE A 495 20.07 2.82 -14.19
N GLU A 496 20.81 1.77 -13.84
CA GLU A 496 21.68 1.71 -12.65
C GLU A 496 22.84 2.72 -12.75
N ALA A 497 23.45 2.87 -13.92
CA ALA A 497 24.51 3.86 -14.14
C ALA A 497 23.99 5.29 -13.99
N GLN A 498 22.77 5.58 -14.42
CA GLN A 498 22.16 6.91 -14.27
C GLN A 498 21.64 7.16 -12.84
N LEU A 499 21.21 6.13 -12.12
CA LEU A 499 20.90 6.20 -10.70
C LEU A 499 22.19 6.24 -9.85
N GLY A 500 23.30 5.66 -10.36
CA GLY A 500 24.57 5.47 -9.65
C GLY A 500 25.71 6.42 -10.03
N ALA A 501 25.60 7.16 -11.13
CA ALA A 501 26.69 7.84 -11.83
C ALA A 501 27.42 8.96 -11.06
N ARG A 502 27.36 9.00 -9.71
CA ARG A 502 28.27 9.86 -8.92
C ARG A 502 28.45 9.47 -7.44
N ALA A 503 28.40 8.20 -7.10
CA ALA A 503 28.98 7.81 -5.81
C ALA A 503 30.53 7.84 -5.84
N GLU A 504 31.14 7.92 -7.01
CA GLU A 504 32.62 7.85 -7.15
C GLU A 504 33.34 9.21 -7.25
N SER A 505 32.60 10.31 -7.47
CA SER A 505 33.27 11.65 -7.56
C SER A 505 33.41 12.35 -6.19
N THR A 506 32.89 11.77 -5.11
CA THR A 506 32.96 12.37 -3.77
C THR A 506 34.13 11.82 -2.91
N THR A 507 34.94 10.89 -3.45
CA THR A 507 36.11 10.35 -2.75
C THR A 507 37.44 10.89 -3.26
N GLN A 508 37.43 11.88 -4.16
CA GLN A 508 38.64 12.55 -4.63
C GLN A 508 38.45 14.07 -4.54
N SER A 509 38.57 14.61 -3.34
CA SER A 509 39.07 15.97 -3.10
C SER A 509 39.86 15.93 -1.80
N PRO A 510 41.08 16.47 -1.81
CA PRO A 510 42.04 16.35 -0.70
C PRO A 510 41.59 17.12 0.54
#